data_4ecb0be0bbfb76ce6d9a7c019c381b7d
#
_entry.id   4ecb0be0bbfb76ce6d9a7c019c381b7d
#
_cell.length_a   1.000
_cell.length_b   1.000
_cell.length_c   1.000
_cell.angle_alpha   90.00
_cell.angle_beta   90.00
_cell.angle_gamma   90.00
#
_symmetry.space_group_name_H-M   'P 1'
#
loop_
_entity.id
_entity.type
_entity.pdbx_description
1 polymer ?
#
loop_
_entity_poly.entity_id
_entity_poly.type
_entity_poly.pdbx_seq_one_letter_code
_entity_poly.pdbx_strand_id
1 'polypeptide(L)'
;MSILLKGLSVSKGICIGKAILINKDGINYVPSFIKKSQTKSEVNKFAKSLSNIKKEYKKSRDKIKDNPSITKLMETQLFFVEDKDFQKHVINNIENNLYTSNWAIATEYRNIKKSFDDIKDKYIKERLIDIKQMVISLLDLLQSNKKENVFSKVNLENRFIVTDEITPKDIIDIYQNKGLGVITSHGSTSSHSSILSKSLSLPMMIKVQSSREIIQDNDIIVMDSDDEVIVVNPDQFELEYFKKLQSKKYSLQKDLRKVLKKKSLTNDGTKINIMSNLSLIHI
;
A
#
# COMPACT_ATOMS: atom_id res chain seq x y z
N MET A 1 4.84 -30.30 0.44
CA MET A 1 6.03 -29.81 1.18
C MET A 1 5.76 -28.35 1.50
N SER A 2 5.71 -27.98 2.76
CA SER A 2 5.52 -26.61 3.19
C SER A 2 6.80 -25.80 2.96
N ILE A 3 6.66 -24.52 2.61
CA ILE A 3 7.78 -23.61 2.42
C ILE A 3 7.64 -22.45 3.42
N LEU A 4 8.72 -22.18 4.14
CA LEU A 4 8.76 -21.10 5.12
C LEU A 4 9.49 -19.90 4.52
N LEU A 5 8.80 -18.75 4.51
CA LEU A 5 9.35 -17.46 4.10
C LEU A 5 9.43 -16.53 5.30
N LYS A 6 10.38 -15.61 5.29
CA LYS A 6 10.55 -14.56 6.30
C LYS A 6 10.39 -13.18 5.68
N GLY A 7 9.88 -12.23 6.45
CA GLY A 7 9.73 -10.84 6.04
C GLY A 7 9.79 -9.92 7.26
N LEU A 8 9.42 -8.67 7.08
CA LEU A 8 9.25 -7.71 8.16
C LEU A 8 7.77 -7.45 8.39
N SER A 9 7.33 -7.58 9.62
CA SER A 9 5.95 -7.30 10.03
C SER A 9 5.67 -5.79 10.04
N VAL A 10 4.57 -5.41 9.41
CA VAL A 10 4.03 -4.06 9.45
C VAL A 10 2.84 -3.98 10.39
N SER A 11 1.91 -4.91 10.26
CA SER A 11 0.70 -5.00 11.07
C SER A 11 0.55 -6.42 11.58
N LYS A 12 0.35 -6.53 12.89
CA LYS A 12 0.35 -7.81 13.61
C LYS A 12 -0.94 -8.61 13.39
N GLY A 13 -0.80 -9.92 13.44
CA GLY A 13 -1.91 -10.86 13.38
C GLY A 13 -1.52 -12.21 12.81
N ILE A 14 -2.33 -13.23 13.10
CA ILE A 14 -2.24 -14.54 12.47
C ILE A 14 -3.43 -14.69 11.53
N CYS A 15 -3.15 -14.90 10.26
CA CYS A 15 -4.17 -15.08 9.24
C CYS A 15 -3.90 -16.32 8.40
N ILE A 16 -4.97 -16.99 7.98
CA ILE A 16 -4.93 -18.19 7.14
C ILE A 16 -5.88 -17.98 5.97
N GLY A 17 -5.39 -18.13 4.75
CA GLY A 17 -6.21 -17.94 3.55
C GLY A 17 -5.49 -18.34 2.29
N LYS A 18 -6.08 -18.03 1.13
CA LYS A 18 -5.51 -18.33 -0.17
C LYS A 18 -4.78 -17.12 -0.76
N ALA A 19 -3.68 -17.37 -1.43
CA ALA A 19 -2.94 -16.33 -2.16
C ALA A 19 -3.64 -15.91 -3.45
N ILE A 20 -3.42 -14.67 -3.82
CA ILE A 20 -3.65 -14.14 -5.16
C ILE A 20 -2.45 -13.28 -5.56
N LEU A 21 -1.85 -13.58 -6.71
CA LEU A 21 -0.74 -12.83 -7.25
C LEU A 21 -1.22 -11.68 -8.09
N ILE A 22 -0.77 -10.47 -7.76
CA ILE A 22 -1.08 -9.27 -8.53
C ILE A 22 0.22 -8.70 -9.10
N ASN A 23 0.31 -8.76 -10.42
CA ASN A 23 1.42 -8.15 -11.13
C ASN A 23 1.14 -6.66 -11.31
N LYS A 24 1.98 -5.84 -10.69
CA LYS A 24 2.10 -4.43 -11.02
C LYS A 24 3.41 -4.27 -11.78
N ASP A 25 3.30 -4.08 -13.09
CA ASP A 25 4.47 -3.76 -13.90
C ASP A 25 5.11 -2.49 -13.36
N GLY A 26 6.42 -2.54 -13.10
CA GLY A 26 7.17 -1.36 -12.68
C GLY A 26 7.15 -0.25 -13.73
N ILE A 27 7.76 0.92 -13.44
CA ILE A 27 7.87 2.04 -14.38
C ILE A 27 8.86 1.70 -15.51
N ASN A 28 8.50 0.70 -16.30
CA ASN A 28 9.27 0.24 -17.48
C ASN A 28 8.54 0.66 -18.75
N TYR A 29 8.74 1.94 -19.14
CA TYR A 29 8.22 2.45 -20.40
C TYR A 29 9.33 2.57 -21.42
N VAL A 30 9.05 2.11 -22.64
CA VAL A 30 9.90 2.28 -23.80
C VAL A 30 9.74 3.70 -24.34
N PRO A 31 10.82 4.35 -24.82
CA PRO A 31 10.73 5.63 -25.49
C PRO A 31 9.65 5.61 -26.56
N SER A 32 8.71 6.53 -26.47
CA SER A 32 7.59 6.65 -27.39
C SER A 32 7.28 8.11 -27.69
N PHE A 33 7.14 8.40 -28.99
CA PHE A 33 7.06 9.74 -29.52
C PHE A 33 5.73 9.99 -30.22
N ILE A 34 5.32 11.25 -30.29
CA ILE A 34 4.10 11.69 -30.94
C ILE A 34 4.41 12.68 -32.08
N LYS A 35 3.46 12.86 -32.98
CA LYS A 35 3.52 13.95 -33.97
C LYS A 35 3.17 15.29 -33.28
N LYS A 36 3.72 16.38 -33.76
CA LYS A 36 3.45 17.73 -33.24
C LYS A 36 1.95 18.07 -33.17
N SER A 37 1.15 17.56 -34.09
CA SER A 37 -0.29 17.70 -34.10
C SER A 37 -1.02 17.02 -32.93
N GLN A 38 -0.38 16.04 -32.26
CA GLN A 38 -0.94 15.27 -31.17
C GLN A 38 -0.61 15.85 -29.78
N THR A 39 0.26 16.87 -29.70
CA THR A 39 0.76 17.45 -28.44
C THR A 39 -0.37 17.89 -27.53
N LYS A 40 -1.36 18.66 -28.04
CA LYS A 40 -2.51 19.10 -27.25
C LYS A 40 -3.32 17.92 -26.69
N SER A 41 -3.48 16.86 -27.48
CA SER A 41 -4.20 15.66 -27.04
C SER A 41 -3.47 14.95 -25.90
N GLU A 42 -2.14 14.85 -25.98
CA GLU A 42 -1.33 14.22 -24.93
C GLU A 42 -1.28 15.05 -23.65
N VAL A 43 -1.14 16.37 -23.74
CA VAL A 43 -1.24 17.28 -22.57
C VAL A 43 -2.60 17.14 -21.90
N ASN A 44 -3.69 17.07 -22.67
CA ASN A 44 -5.03 16.87 -22.14
C ASN A 44 -5.20 15.50 -21.46
N LYS A 45 -4.60 14.43 -22.01
CA LYS A 45 -4.59 13.10 -21.37
C LYS A 45 -3.89 13.17 -20.01
N PHE A 46 -2.72 13.80 -19.94
CA PHE A 46 -2.01 14.01 -18.69
C PHE A 46 -2.83 14.81 -17.67
N ALA A 47 -3.38 15.96 -18.07
CA ALA A 47 -4.24 16.78 -17.21
C ALA A 47 -5.47 16.01 -16.69
N LYS A 48 -6.09 15.19 -17.55
CA LYS A 48 -7.21 14.34 -17.17
C LYS A 48 -6.80 13.26 -16.17
N SER A 49 -5.62 12.65 -16.35
CA SER A 49 -5.11 11.65 -15.39
C SER A 49 -4.83 12.28 -14.02
N LEU A 50 -4.26 13.48 -13.97
CA LEU A 50 -4.09 14.25 -12.72
C LEU A 50 -5.43 14.56 -12.04
N SER A 51 -6.44 14.98 -12.81
CA SER A 51 -7.78 15.24 -12.28
C SER A 51 -8.43 13.97 -11.72
N ASN A 52 -8.27 12.86 -12.40
CA ASN A 52 -8.83 11.58 -11.98
C ASN A 52 -8.17 11.09 -10.69
N ILE A 53 -6.84 11.13 -10.59
CA ILE A 53 -6.14 10.71 -9.38
C ILE A 53 -6.55 11.58 -8.19
N LYS A 54 -6.70 12.90 -8.38
CA LYS A 54 -7.21 13.80 -7.33
C LYS A 54 -8.61 13.41 -6.85
N LYS A 55 -9.51 13.07 -7.78
CA LYS A 55 -10.87 12.62 -7.44
C LYS A 55 -10.85 11.30 -6.69
N GLU A 56 -10.01 10.36 -7.10
CA GLU A 56 -9.88 9.06 -6.43
C GLU A 56 -9.33 9.20 -5.01
N TYR A 57 -8.29 10.01 -4.81
CA TYR A 57 -7.76 10.28 -3.47
C TYR A 57 -8.79 10.98 -2.57
N LYS A 58 -9.53 11.97 -3.10
CA LYS A 58 -10.62 12.63 -2.34
C LYS A 58 -11.71 11.63 -1.96
N LYS A 59 -12.17 10.78 -2.88
CA LYS A 59 -13.15 9.73 -2.57
C LYS A 59 -12.66 8.75 -1.51
N SER A 60 -11.39 8.32 -1.60
CA SER A 60 -10.78 7.41 -0.63
C SER A 60 -10.68 8.06 0.76
N ARG A 61 -10.26 9.33 0.82
CA ARG A 61 -10.24 10.11 2.06
C ARG A 61 -11.64 10.22 2.69
N ASP A 62 -12.64 10.55 1.88
CA ASP A 62 -14.01 10.75 2.35
C ASP A 62 -14.66 9.46 2.90
N LYS A 63 -14.20 8.30 2.45
CA LYS A 63 -14.64 6.99 2.96
C LYS A 63 -14.01 6.60 4.31
N ILE A 64 -12.91 7.27 4.71
CA ILE A 64 -12.11 6.92 5.89
C ILE A 64 -11.96 8.15 6.81
N LYS A 65 -12.96 9.01 6.86
CA LYS A 65 -12.95 10.29 7.60
C LYS A 65 -12.64 10.15 9.09
N ASP A 66 -12.94 9.01 9.68
CA ASP A 66 -12.81 8.77 11.11
C ASP A 66 -11.37 8.48 11.58
N ASN A 67 -10.39 8.47 10.66
CA ASN A 67 -8.98 8.23 11.00
C ASN A 67 -8.09 9.40 10.56
N PRO A 68 -7.74 10.33 11.49
CA PRO A 68 -6.94 11.52 11.18
C PRO A 68 -5.58 11.22 10.56
N SER A 69 -4.94 10.12 10.95
CA SER A 69 -3.64 9.71 10.42
C SER A 69 -3.73 9.36 8.94
N ILE A 70 -4.82 8.72 8.52
CA ILE A 70 -5.08 8.35 7.13
C ILE A 70 -5.39 9.60 6.29
N THR A 71 -6.19 10.51 6.83
CA THR A 71 -6.54 11.76 6.16
C THR A 71 -5.29 12.59 5.85
N LYS A 72 -4.41 12.78 6.84
CA LYS A 72 -3.15 13.51 6.68
C LYS A 72 -2.22 12.86 5.65
N LEU A 73 -2.20 11.52 5.62
CA LEU A 73 -1.44 10.75 4.65
C LEU A 73 -1.91 10.99 3.22
N MET A 74 -3.23 10.96 3.02
CA MET A 74 -3.86 11.24 1.73
C MET A 74 -3.59 12.68 1.25
N GLU A 75 -3.57 13.64 2.16
CA GLU A 75 -3.22 15.02 1.86
C GLU A 75 -1.77 15.15 1.40
N THR A 76 -0.84 14.43 2.02
CA THR A 76 0.57 14.43 1.59
C THR A 76 0.72 13.87 0.16
N GLN A 77 -0.03 12.85 -0.21
CA GLN A 77 -0.01 12.31 -1.57
C GLN A 77 -0.64 13.24 -2.59
N LEU A 78 -1.71 13.94 -2.22
CA LEU A 78 -2.29 14.99 -3.06
C LEU A 78 -1.29 16.12 -3.34
N PHE A 79 -0.42 16.45 -2.38
CA PHE A 79 0.61 17.47 -2.54
C PHE A 79 1.56 17.15 -3.72
N PHE A 80 2.00 15.88 -3.86
CA PHE A 80 2.84 15.49 -5.00
C PHE A 80 2.11 15.55 -6.34
N VAL A 81 0.82 15.23 -6.37
CA VAL A 81 0.00 15.35 -7.59
C VAL A 81 -0.18 16.82 -8.00
N GLU A 82 -0.13 17.72 -7.01
CA GLU A 82 -0.30 19.19 -7.21
C GLU A 82 1.02 19.93 -7.44
N ASP A 83 2.15 19.23 -7.36
CA ASP A 83 3.48 19.81 -7.61
C ASP A 83 3.54 20.41 -9.02
N LYS A 84 3.72 21.73 -9.05
CA LYS A 84 3.73 22.50 -10.30
C LYS A 84 5.00 22.26 -11.12
N ASP A 85 6.13 21.99 -10.47
CA ASP A 85 7.40 21.77 -11.18
C ASP A 85 7.37 20.40 -11.86
N PHE A 86 6.90 19.36 -11.19
CA PHE A 86 6.66 18.06 -11.80
C PHE A 86 5.72 18.17 -13.02
N GLN A 87 4.58 18.85 -12.86
CA GLN A 87 3.63 19.03 -13.95
C GLN A 87 4.24 19.80 -15.12
N LYS A 88 4.97 20.89 -14.84
CA LYS A 88 5.64 21.71 -15.86
C LYS A 88 6.70 20.92 -16.64
N HIS A 89 7.52 20.11 -15.96
CA HIS A 89 8.53 19.28 -16.61
C HIS A 89 7.91 18.20 -17.49
N VAL A 90 6.84 17.53 -17.03
CA VAL A 90 6.11 16.55 -17.84
C VAL A 90 5.51 17.22 -19.09
N ILE A 91 4.86 18.38 -18.94
CA ILE A 91 4.27 19.11 -20.07
C ILE A 91 5.38 19.55 -21.06
N ASN A 92 6.50 20.06 -20.55
CA ASN A 92 7.64 20.45 -21.39
C ASN A 92 8.19 19.25 -22.20
N ASN A 93 8.27 18.06 -21.60
CA ASN A 93 8.68 16.84 -22.29
C ASN A 93 7.68 16.45 -23.40
N ILE A 94 6.38 16.65 -23.19
CA ILE A 94 5.37 16.39 -24.22
C ILE A 94 5.46 17.42 -25.36
N GLU A 95 5.61 18.71 -25.03
CA GLU A 95 5.54 19.79 -26.00
C GLU A 95 6.82 19.94 -26.84
N ASN A 96 7.98 19.88 -26.18
CA ASN A 96 9.26 20.15 -26.82
C ASN A 96 9.98 18.89 -27.28
N ASN A 97 9.89 17.79 -26.52
CA ASN A 97 10.53 16.53 -26.86
C ASN A 97 9.60 15.55 -27.62
N LEU A 98 8.33 15.96 -27.81
CA LEU A 98 7.30 15.17 -28.49
C LEU A 98 7.12 13.77 -27.87
N TYR A 99 7.18 13.67 -26.55
CA TYR A 99 6.98 12.39 -25.83
C TYR A 99 5.50 12.11 -25.67
N THR A 100 5.14 10.81 -25.65
CA THR A 100 3.82 10.41 -25.11
C THR A 100 3.73 10.76 -23.63
N SER A 101 2.52 10.95 -23.09
CA SER A 101 2.31 11.24 -21.67
C SER A 101 2.97 10.21 -20.76
N ASN A 102 2.88 8.91 -21.10
CA ASN A 102 3.50 7.83 -20.33
C ASN A 102 5.02 7.97 -20.28
N TRP A 103 5.64 8.21 -21.45
CA TRP A 103 7.08 8.36 -21.53
C TRP A 103 7.58 9.64 -20.86
N ALA A 104 6.84 10.75 -20.97
CA ALA A 104 7.15 12.01 -20.31
C ALA A 104 7.15 11.86 -18.76
N ILE A 105 6.13 11.20 -18.21
CA ILE A 105 6.04 10.92 -16.76
C ILE A 105 7.18 10.00 -16.31
N ALA A 106 7.42 8.91 -17.05
CA ALA A 106 8.49 7.96 -16.71
C ALA A 106 9.89 8.61 -16.78
N THR A 107 10.09 9.51 -17.74
CA THR A 107 11.34 10.26 -17.89
C THR A 107 11.53 11.23 -16.72
N GLU A 108 10.50 11.97 -16.34
CA GLU A 108 10.59 12.89 -15.21
C GLU A 108 10.86 12.13 -13.89
N TYR A 109 10.20 11.00 -13.68
CA TYR A 109 10.52 10.16 -12.52
C TYR A 109 11.99 9.70 -12.51
N ARG A 110 12.57 9.34 -13.67
CA ARG A 110 14.00 8.97 -13.75
C ARG A 110 14.91 10.15 -13.41
N ASN A 111 14.56 11.38 -13.83
CA ASN A 111 15.30 12.58 -13.49
C ASN A 111 15.26 12.83 -11.98
N ILE A 112 14.07 12.76 -11.39
CA ILE A 112 13.89 12.87 -9.93
C ILE A 112 14.72 11.78 -9.24
N LYS A 113 14.61 10.52 -9.65
CA LYS A 113 15.38 9.41 -9.05
C LYS A 113 16.88 9.70 -9.08
N LYS A 114 17.42 10.16 -10.21
CA LYS A 114 18.85 10.51 -10.33
C LYS A 114 19.27 11.61 -9.35
N SER A 115 18.43 12.63 -9.13
CA SER A 115 18.74 13.69 -8.16
C SER A 115 18.77 13.20 -6.72
N PHE A 116 18.21 12.01 -6.44
CA PHE A 116 18.22 11.38 -5.12
C PHE A 116 19.33 10.30 -4.97
N ASP A 117 20.00 9.90 -6.04
CA ASP A 117 21.01 8.81 -5.98
C ASP A 117 22.19 9.15 -5.05
N ASP A 118 22.61 10.42 -5.00
CA ASP A 118 23.72 10.88 -4.15
C ASP A 118 23.31 11.16 -2.70
N ILE A 119 22.02 11.10 -2.38
CA ILE A 119 21.52 11.43 -1.06
C ILE A 119 21.54 10.19 -0.18
N LYS A 120 22.32 10.25 0.91
CA LYS A 120 22.47 9.16 1.89
C LYS A 120 21.34 9.14 2.93
N ASP A 121 20.58 10.22 3.06
CA ASP A 121 19.53 10.35 4.06
C ASP A 121 18.38 9.36 3.81
N LYS A 122 18.10 8.55 4.85
CA LYS A 122 17.06 7.50 4.80
C LYS A 122 15.67 8.08 4.63
N TYR A 123 15.38 9.21 5.27
CA TYR A 123 14.08 9.87 5.19
C TYR A 123 13.77 10.35 3.76
N ILE A 124 14.80 10.90 3.09
CA ILE A 124 14.68 11.38 1.72
C ILE A 124 14.49 10.20 0.74
N LYS A 125 15.18 9.07 0.96
CA LYS A 125 14.97 7.84 0.17
C LYS A 125 13.55 7.29 0.30
N GLU A 126 12.96 7.39 1.48
CA GLU A 126 11.55 6.98 1.70
C GLU A 126 10.58 7.85 0.89
N ARG A 127 10.86 9.14 0.72
CA ARG A 127 10.08 10.04 -0.12
C ARG A 127 10.12 9.65 -1.60
N LEU A 128 11.23 9.13 -2.09
CA LEU A 128 11.32 8.63 -3.47
C LEU A 128 10.38 7.44 -3.72
N ILE A 129 10.17 6.59 -2.70
CA ILE A 129 9.20 5.49 -2.78
C ILE A 129 7.78 6.05 -2.95
N ASP A 130 7.42 7.09 -2.21
CA ASP A 130 6.11 7.73 -2.33
C ASP A 130 5.88 8.33 -3.71
N ILE A 131 6.90 9.02 -4.24
CA ILE A 131 6.88 9.58 -5.61
C ILE A 131 6.72 8.46 -6.64
N LYS A 132 7.45 7.35 -6.50
CA LYS A 132 7.33 6.17 -7.37
C LYS A 132 5.90 5.63 -7.38
N GLN A 133 5.29 5.49 -6.22
CA GLN A 133 3.91 4.98 -6.10
C GLN A 133 2.89 5.91 -6.77
N MET A 134 3.05 7.23 -6.60
CA MET A 134 2.22 8.22 -7.28
C MET A 134 2.37 8.14 -8.80
N VAL A 135 3.61 8.02 -9.30
CA VAL A 135 3.90 7.88 -10.73
C VAL A 135 3.27 6.60 -11.30
N ILE A 136 3.37 5.47 -10.61
CA ILE A 136 2.71 4.22 -11.01
C ILE A 136 1.20 4.44 -11.11
N SER A 137 0.58 5.08 -10.14
CA SER A 137 -0.86 5.37 -10.16
C SER A 137 -1.27 6.27 -11.32
N LEU A 138 -0.46 7.27 -11.67
CA LEU A 138 -0.69 8.12 -12.85
C LEU A 138 -0.59 7.33 -14.16
N LEU A 139 0.41 6.48 -14.27
CA LEU A 139 0.64 5.65 -15.45
C LEU A 139 -0.49 4.62 -15.64
N ASP A 140 -0.96 4.03 -14.56
CA ASP A 140 -2.10 3.11 -14.58
C ASP A 140 -3.37 3.82 -15.08
N LEU A 141 -3.63 5.05 -14.65
CA LEU A 141 -4.77 5.85 -15.13
C LEU A 141 -4.65 6.24 -16.60
N LEU A 142 -3.44 6.45 -17.11
CA LEU A 142 -3.22 6.73 -18.54
C LEU A 142 -3.43 5.49 -19.42
N GLN A 143 -3.16 4.30 -18.89
CA GLN A 143 -3.43 3.03 -19.57
C GLN A 143 -4.90 2.63 -19.51
N SER A 144 -5.69 3.27 -18.64
CA SER A 144 -7.05 2.87 -18.28
C SER A 144 -8.12 2.98 -19.38
N ASN A 145 -7.75 3.09 -20.65
CA ASN A 145 -8.69 2.65 -21.67
C ASN A 145 -8.91 1.11 -21.65
N LYS A 146 -8.21 0.33 -20.79
CA LYS A 146 -8.41 -1.13 -20.66
C LYS A 146 -8.04 -1.78 -19.32
N LYS A 147 -7.47 -1.07 -18.33
CA LYS A 147 -7.24 -1.71 -17.02
C LYS A 147 -8.18 -1.11 -15.98
N GLU A 148 -9.37 -1.69 -15.86
CA GLU A 148 -10.19 -1.58 -14.66
C GLU A 148 -9.31 -1.95 -13.45
N ASN A 149 -9.54 -1.26 -12.34
CA ASN A 149 -8.83 -1.52 -11.08
C ASN A 149 -8.75 -3.05 -10.84
N VAL A 150 -7.56 -3.60 -10.86
CA VAL A 150 -7.34 -5.06 -10.74
C VAL A 150 -8.06 -5.59 -9.50
N PHE A 151 -8.12 -4.78 -8.44
CA PHE A 151 -8.78 -5.13 -7.18
C PHE A 151 -10.31 -5.10 -7.25
N SER A 152 -10.91 -4.38 -8.20
CA SER A 152 -12.38 -4.33 -8.34
C SER A 152 -12.96 -5.52 -9.11
N LYS A 153 -12.13 -6.23 -9.89
CA LYS A 153 -12.54 -7.39 -10.70
C LYS A 153 -12.30 -8.73 -10.01
N VAL A 154 -11.54 -8.74 -8.96
CA VAL A 154 -11.13 -9.96 -8.28
C VAL A 154 -11.80 -10.04 -6.93
N ASN A 155 -12.37 -11.21 -6.61
CA ASN A 155 -12.84 -11.46 -5.26
C ASN A 155 -11.63 -11.58 -4.32
N LEU A 156 -11.43 -10.54 -3.49
CA LEU A 156 -10.35 -10.47 -2.51
C LEU A 156 -10.74 -11.03 -1.14
N GLU A 157 -12.02 -11.36 -0.95
CA GLU A 157 -12.53 -11.83 0.34
C GLU A 157 -11.77 -13.08 0.79
N ASN A 158 -11.18 -13.01 1.99
CA ASN A 158 -10.37 -14.08 2.58
C ASN A 158 -9.12 -14.48 1.77
N ARG A 159 -8.55 -13.54 0.99
CA ARG A 159 -7.35 -13.78 0.21
C ARG A 159 -6.19 -12.89 0.63
N PHE A 160 -4.98 -13.44 0.55
CA PHE A 160 -3.74 -12.68 0.64
C PHE A 160 -3.37 -12.12 -0.72
N ILE A 161 -3.02 -10.85 -0.76
CA ILE A 161 -2.50 -10.21 -1.95
C ILE A 161 -0.98 -10.30 -1.92
N VAL A 162 -0.41 -10.92 -2.95
CA VAL A 162 1.03 -11.07 -3.14
C VAL A 162 1.45 -10.20 -4.32
N THR A 163 2.34 -9.23 -4.07
CA THR A 163 2.79 -8.27 -5.09
C THR A 163 4.21 -7.78 -4.78
N ASP A 164 4.90 -7.17 -5.73
CA ASP A 164 6.22 -6.58 -5.47
C ASP A 164 6.11 -5.31 -4.64
N GLU A 165 5.18 -4.43 -5.00
CA GLU A 165 4.96 -3.14 -4.34
C GLU A 165 3.48 -2.84 -4.27
N ILE A 166 3.09 -2.01 -3.30
CA ILE A 166 1.68 -1.65 -3.07
C ILE A 166 1.53 -0.16 -2.79
N THR A 167 0.48 0.44 -3.36
CA THR A 167 0.16 1.85 -3.12
C THR A 167 -0.81 1.98 -1.94
N PRO A 168 -0.90 3.16 -1.30
CA PRO A 168 -1.89 3.42 -0.25
C PRO A 168 -3.34 3.24 -0.74
N LYS A 169 -3.63 3.58 -1.99
CA LYS A 169 -4.93 3.35 -2.59
C LYS A 169 -5.27 1.86 -2.63
N ASP A 170 -4.30 1.02 -3.01
CA ASP A 170 -4.52 -0.43 -3.04
C ASP A 170 -4.83 -1.00 -1.67
N ILE A 171 -4.14 -0.50 -0.62
CA ILE A 171 -4.42 -0.90 0.77
C ILE A 171 -5.88 -0.61 1.13
N ILE A 172 -6.39 0.57 0.74
CA ILE A 172 -7.80 0.92 0.98
C ILE A 172 -8.73 -0.01 0.20
N ASP A 173 -8.44 -0.23 -1.08
CA ASP A 173 -9.25 -1.09 -1.93
C ASP A 173 -9.27 -2.54 -1.39
N ILE A 174 -8.13 -3.08 -0.96
CA ILE A 174 -8.01 -4.40 -0.34
C ILE A 174 -8.83 -4.48 0.95
N TYR A 175 -8.71 -3.48 1.82
CA TYR A 175 -9.44 -3.43 3.07
C TYR A 175 -10.96 -3.37 2.84
N GLN A 176 -11.43 -2.53 1.90
CA GLN A 176 -12.85 -2.41 1.56
C GLN A 176 -13.42 -3.68 0.95
N ASN A 177 -12.61 -4.43 0.19
CA ASN A 177 -13.00 -5.71 -0.41
C ASN A 177 -12.69 -6.91 0.49
N LYS A 178 -12.48 -6.68 1.79
CA LYS A 178 -12.24 -7.72 2.82
C LYS A 178 -11.07 -8.64 2.52
N GLY A 179 -10.01 -8.11 1.88
CA GLY A 179 -8.75 -8.83 1.72
C GLY A 179 -8.18 -9.21 3.08
N LEU A 180 -7.60 -10.38 3.16
CA LEU A 180 -7.13 -10.95 4.42
C LEU A 180 -5.81 -10.35 4.88
N GLY A 181 -4.93 -10.00 3.96
CA GLY A 181 -3.63 -9.42 4.23
C GLY A 181 -2.81 -9.20 2.97
N VAL A 182 -1.64 -8.62 3.14
CA VAL A 182 -0.74 -8.20 2.05
C VAL A 182 0.67 -8.72 2.28
N ILE A 183 1.26 -9.27 1.23
CA ILE A 183 2.64 -9.76 1.19
C ILE A 183 3.35 -9.02 0.06
N THR A 184 4.46 -8.32 0.38
CA THR A 184 5.25 -7.63 -0.65
C THR A 184 6.72 -8.03 -0.63
N SER A 185 7.31 -8.14 -1.82
CA SER A 185 8.76 -8.40 -1.97
C SER A 185 9.60 -7.20 -1.55
N HIS A 186 9.06 -5.99 -1.73
CA HIS A 186 9.72 -4.72 -1.42
C HIS A 186 8.88 -3.89 -0.44
N GLY A 187 9.45 -2.84 0.11
CA GLY A 187 8.75 -1.88 0.98
C GLY A 187 9.58 -1.41 2.17
N SER A 188 9.02 -0.44 2.90
CA SER A 188 9.55 0.07 4.17
C SER A 188 8.43 0.10 5.21
N THR A 189 8.76 -0.16 6.47
CA THR A 189 7.82 -0.07 7.60
C THR A 189 7.31 1.34 7.84
N SER A 190 8.03 2.35 7.35
CA SER A 190 7.69 3.78 7.39
C SER A 190 7.01 4.29 6.11
N SER A 191 6.81 3.44 5.11
CA SER A 191 6.09 3.85 3.89
C SER A 191 4.62 4.18 4.21
N HIS A 192 4.03 5.02 3.39
CA HIS A 192 2.62 5.41 3.54
C HIS A 192 1.66 4.22 3.47
N SER A 193 1.93 3.25 2.59
CA SER A 193 1.16 2.01 2.52
C SER A 193 1.24 1.20 3.81
N SER A 194 2.44 1.14 4.42
CA SER A 194 2.67 0.43 5.69
C SER A 194 1.94 1.11 6.84
N ILE A 195 2.04 2.44 6.96
CA ILE A 195 1.34 3.22 7.99
C ILE A 195 -0.17 3.01 7.87
N LEU A 196 -0.69 3.04 6.65
CA LEU A 196 -2.11 2.85 6.37
C LEU A 196 -2.58 1.44 6.72
N SER A 197 -1.83 0.40 6.32
CA SER A 197 -2.12 -0.99 6.67
C SER A 197 -2.21 -1.19 8.18
N LYS A 198 -1.25 -0.62 8.93
CA LYS A 198 -1.24 -0.63 10.40
C LYS A 198 -2.47 0.07 10.99
N SER A 199 -2.82 1.24 10.48
CA SER A 199 -3.97 2.03 10.95
C SER A 199 -5.32 1.32 10.70
N LEU A 200 -5.41 0.59 9.59
CA LEU A 200 -6.58 -0.22 9.25
C LEU A 200 -6.57 -1.61 9.90
N SER A 201 -5.51 -1.95 10.66
CA SER A 201 -5.30 -3.30 11.21
C SER A 201 -5.37 -4.38 10.13
N LEU A 202 -4.94 -4.07 8.90
CA LEU A 202 -4.81 -5.03 7.82
C LEU A 202 -3.44 -5.71 7.94
N PRO A 203 -3.38 -7.04 8.16
CA PRO A 203 -2.13 -7.76 8.26
C PRO A 203 -1.24 -7.55 7.02
N MET A 204 0.01 -7.16 7.25
CA MET A 204 0.94 -6.89 6.16
C MET A 204 2.35 -7.28 6.53
N MET A 205 3.00 -8.01 5.63
CA MET A 205 4.43 -8.31 5.68
C MET A 205 5.13 -7.80 4.43
N ILE A 206 6.27 -7.19 4.62
CA ILE A 206 7.11 -6.58 3.56
C ILE A 206 8.48 -7.24 3.52
N LYS A 207 9.23 -7.01 2.43
CA LYS A 207 10.57 -7.59 2.21
C LYS A 207 10.57 -9.12 2.28
N VAL A 208 9.48 -9.75 1.88
CA VAL A 208 9.41 -11.20 1.75
C VAL A 208 10.08 -11.57 0.43
N GLN A 209 11.37 -11.91 0.51
CA GLN A 209 12.17 -12.22 -0.67
C GLN A 209 11.60 -13.41 -1.44
N SER A 210 11.66 -13.34 -2.77
CA SER A 210 11.16 -14.38 -3.68
C SER A 210 9.71 -14.81 -3.44
N SER A 211 8.90 -14.01 -2.75
CA SER A 211 7.51 -14.36 -2.48
C SER A 211 6.71 -14.58 -3.77
N ARG A 212 6.98 -13.82 -4.83
CA ARG A 212 6.30 -13.95 -6.12
C ARG A 212 6.78 -15.11 -6.98
N GLU A 213 7.96 -15.61 -6.73
CA GLU A 213 8.55 -16.76 -7.43
C GLU A 213 8.08 -18.08 -6.79
N ILE A 214 7.89 -18.05 -5.47
CA ILE A 214 7.57 -19.22 -4.67
C ILE A 214 6.06 -19.41 -4.51
N ILE A 215 5.32 -18.32 -4.25
CA ILE A 215 3.87 -18.38 -4.01
C ILE A 215 3.14 -18.40 -5.35
N GLN A 216 2.19 -19.31 -5.49
CA GLN A 216 1.32 -19.42 -6.66
C GLN A 216 -0.13 -18.99 -6.33
N ASP A 217 -0.91 -18.69 -7.36
CA ASP A 217 -2.33 -18.40 -7.19
C ASP A 217 -3.07 -19.58 -6.54
N ASN A 218 -3.86 -19.27 -5.51
CA ASN A 218 -4.63 -20.20 -4.69
C ASN A 218 -3.80 -21.08 -3.74
N ASP A 219 -2.50 -20.88 -3.61
CA ASP A 219 -1.73 -21.49 -2.52
C ASP A 219 -2.34 -21.12 -1.16
N ILE A 220 -2.34 -22.08 -0.24
CA ILE A 220 -2.74 -21.86 1.14
C ILE A 220 -1.59 -21.16 1.85
N ILE A 221 -1.88 -19.98 2.41
CA ILE A 221 -0.91 -19.16 3.15
C ILE A 221 -1.32 -19.09 4.61
N VAL A 222 -0.36 -19.33 5.48
CA VAL A 222 -0.41 -18.90 6.88
C VAL A 222 0.55 -17.73 7.03
N MET A 223 0.07 -16.60 7.46
CA MET A 223 0.88 -15.45 7.85
C MET A 223 0.85 -15.31 9.36
N ASP A 224 1.98 -15.47 10.02
CA ASP A 224 2.18 -15.07 11.41
C ASP A 224 3.07 -13.82 11.44
N SER A 225 2.42 -12.68 11.52
CA SER A 225 3.11 -11.38 11.54
C SER A 225 3.75 -11.08 12.89
N ASP A 226 3.46 -11.83 13.95
CA ASP A 226 4.12 -11.63 15.25
C ASP A 226 5.51 -12.28 15.25
N ASP A 227 5.63 -13.46 14.63
CA ASP A 227 6.88 -14.19 14.48
C ASP A 227 7.59 -13.91 13.14
N GLU A 228 7.01 -13.00 12.31
CA GLU A 228 7.56 -12.59 11.02
C GLU A 228 7.75 -13.75 10.03
N VAL A 229 6.83 -14.71 10.05
CA VAL A 229 6.87 -15.91 9.20
C VAL A 229 5.64 -16.04 8.32
N ILE A 230 5.88 -16.58 7.12
CA ILE A 230 4.83 -17.00 6.18
C ILE A 230 5.07 -18.47 5.86
N VAL A 231 4.06 -19.31 6.05
CA VAL A 231 4.09 -20.71 5.64
C VAL A 231 3.24 -20.86 4.39
N VAL A 232 3.85 -21.33 3.31
CA VAL A 232 3.20 -21.61 2.03
C VAL A 232 2.88 -23.08 1.96
N ASN A 233 1.62 -23.40 1.65
CA ASN A 233 1.10 -24.76 1.57
C ASN A 233 1.44 -25.59 2.83
N PRO A 234 0.98 -25.13 4.03
CA PRO A 234 1.21 -25.84 5.28
C PRO A 234 0.63 -27.25 5.20
N ASP A 235 1.27 -28.20 5.86
CA ASP A 235 0.70 -29.52 6.05
C ASP A 235 -0.48 -29.48 7.04
N GLN A 236 -1.15 -30.59 7.22
CA GLN A 236 -2.35 -30.65 8.08
C GLN A 236 -2.01 -30.33 9.54
N PHE A 237 -0.87 -30.78 10.02
CA PHE A 237 -0.43 -30.55 11.39
C PHE A 237 -0.10 -29.09 11.64
N GLU A 238 0.68 -28.49 10.73
CA GLU A 238 1.00 -27.06 10.75
C GLU A 238 -0.27 -26.21 10.70
N LEU A 239 -1.22 -26.54 9.81
CA LEU A 239 -2.48 -25.82 9.67
C LEU A 239 -3.32 -25.87 10.95
N GLU A 240 -3.42 -27.02 11.60
CA GLU A 240 -4.13 -27.17 12.87
C GLU A 240 -3.44 -26.40 14.00
N TYR A 241 -2.12 -26.42 14.05
CA TYR A 241 -1.35 -25.64 15.01
C TYR A 241 -1.65 -24.14 14.88
N PHE A 242 -1.56 -23.59 13.67
CA PHE A 242 -1.81 -22.16 13.45
C PHE A 242 -3.28 -21.78 13.66
N LYS A 243 -4.25 -22.64 13.37
CA LYS A 243 -5.66 -22.42 13.70
C LYS A 243 -5.88 -22.32 15.21
N LYS A 244 -5.26 -23.19 16.00
CA LYS A 244 -5.31 -23.12 17.47
C LYS A 244 -4.67 -21.84 17.99
N LEU A 245 -3.52 -21.44 17.43
CA LEU A 245 -2.83 -20.22 17.81
C LEU A 245 -3.66 -18.96 17.48
N GLN A 246 -4.28 -18.93 16.29
CA GLN A 246 -5.18 -17.86 15.85
C GLN A 246 -6.39 -17.73 16.79
N SER A 247 -7.04 -18.85 17.12
CA SER A 247 -8.21 -18.85 18.01
C SER A 247 -7.86 -18.39 19.42
N LYS A 248 -6.70 -18.79 19.95
CA LYS A 248 -6.20 -18.34 21.26
C LYS A 248 -5.95 -16.81 21.26
N LYS A 249 -5.31 -16.26 20.21
CA LYS A 249 -5.10 -14.83 20.09
C LYS A 249 -6.41 -14.06 19.97
N TYR A 250 -7.36 -14.58 19.20
CA TYR A 250 -8.68 -13.97 19.06
C TYR A 250 -9.44 -13.91 20.39
N SER A 251 -9.45 -15.01 21.18
CA SER A 251 -10.08 -15.03 22.50
C SER A 251 -9.44 -14.02 23.45
N LEU A 252 -8.10 -13.93 23.47
CA LEU A 252 -7.37 -12.97 24.29
C LEU A 252 -7.73 -11.52 23.92
N GLN A 253 -7.76 -11.19 22.63
CA GLN A 253 -8.17 -9.84 22.17
C GLN A 253 -9.62 -9.52 22.56
N LYS A 254 -10.52 -10.50 22.47
CA LYS A 254 -11.93 -10.31 22.88
C LYS A 254 -12.04 -10.03 24.38
N ASP A 255 -11.24 -10.73 25.20
CA ASP A 255 -11.24 -10.49 26.65
C ASP A 255 -10.60 -9.16 27.00
N LEU A 256 -9.52 -8.75 26.36
CA LEU A 256 -8.95 -7.41 26.51
C LEU A 256 -9.95 -6.31 26.15
N ARG A 257 -10.73 -6.47 25.08
CA ARG A 257 -11.80 -5.50 24.71
C ARG A 257 -12.89 -5.39 25.78
N LYS A 258 -13.20 -6.47 26.49
CA LYS A 258 -14.15 -6.42 27.64
C LYS A 258 -13.57 -5.61 28.79
N VAL A 259 -12.25 -5.75 29.03
CA VAL A 259 -11.56 -4.99 30.09
C VAL A 259 -11.52 -3.50 29.79
N LEU A 260 -11.36 -3.09 28.52
CA LEU A 260 -11.37 -1.67 28.12
C LEU A 260 -12.67 -0.94 28.48
N LYS A 261 -13.77 -1.65 28.63
CA LYS A 261 -15.07 -1.08 29.03
C LYS A 261 -15.26 -1.00 30.55
N LYS A 262 -14.36 -1.56 31.34
CA LYS A 262 -14.44 -1.53 32.80
C LYS A 262 -13.83 -0.25 33.35
N LYS A 263 -14.37 0.23 34.47
CA LYS A 263 -13.75 1.35 35.21
C LYS A 263 -12.40 0.88 35.76
N SER A 264 -11.38 1.72 35.64
CA SER A 264 -10.06 1.45 36.23
C SER A 264 -10.14 1.74 37.72
N LEU A 265 -10.15 0.67 38.50
CA LEU A 265 -10.20 0.71 39.96
C LEU A 265 -9.03 -0.05 40.55
N THR A 266 -8.48 0.41 41.65
CA THR A 266 -7.54 -0.36 42.48
C THR A 266 -8.30 -1.43 43.29
N ASN A 267 -7.56 -2.34 43.93
CA ASN A 267 -8.20 -3.39 44.76
C ASN A 267 -9.01 -2.86 45.95
N ASP A 268 -8.71 -1.67 46.42
CA ASP A 268 -9.47 -0.93 47.47
C ASP A 268 -10.63 -0.10 46.94
N GLY A 269 -10.92 -0.20 45.63
CA GLY A 269 -12.02 0.51 44.98
C GLY A 269 -11.73 1.95 44.56
N THR A 270 -10.50 2.43 44.72
CA THR A 270 -10.14 3.80 44.32
C THR A 270 -10.09 3.93 42.82
N LYS A 271 -10.74 4.93 42.24
CA LYS A 271 -10.76 5.17 40.79
C LYS A 271 -9.43 5.75 40.31
N ILE A 272 -8.81 5.10 39.36
CA ILE A 272 -7.61 5.60 38.67
C ILE A 272 -8.01 6.21 37.32
N ASN A 273 -7.57 7.45 37.07
CA ASN A 273 -7.69 8.06 35.76
C ASN A 273 -6.49 7.65 34.90
N ILE A 274 -6.77 6.86 33.86
CA ILE A 274 -5.75 6.50 32.86
C ILE A 274 -5.71 7.63 31.84
N MET A 275 -4.57 8.30 31.70
CA MET A 275 -4.33 9.34 30.72
C MET A 275 -3.37 8.80 29.65
N SER A 276 -3.64 9.07 28.38
CA SER A 276 -2.69 8.83 27.31
C SER A 276 -1.97 10.13 26.96
N ASN A 277 -0.66 10.06 26.77
CA ASN A 277 0.13 11.20 26.30
C ASN A 277 -0.08 11.31 24.78
N LEU A 278 -1.00 12.16 24.35
CA LEU A 278 -1.23 12.48 22.95
C LEU A 278 -0.35 13.68 22.61
N SER A 279 0.57 13.49 21.65
CA SER A 279 1.33 14.61 21.10
C SER A 279 0.40 15.61 20.45
N LEU A 280 0.60 16.92 20.71
CA LEU A 280 -0.12 18.04 20.07
C LEU A 280 -0.08 18.02 18.54
N ILE A 281 0.88 17.27 17.96
CA ILE A 281 0.96 17.03 16.50
C ILE A 281 -0.22 16.17 15.99
N HIS A 282 -0.96 15.51 16.88
CA HIS A 282 -2.07 14.63 16.55
C HIS A 282 -3.45 15.22 16.93
N ILE A 283 -3.44 16.44 17.43
CA ILE A 283 -4.64 17.24 17.69
C ILE A 283 -4.78 18.30 16.61
#